data_ea6161ffdf6a9613872e2ba227bf3048
#
_entry.id   ea6161ffdf6a9613872e2ba227bf3048
#
_cell.length_a   1.000
_cell.length_b   1.000
_cell.length_c   1.000
_cell.angle_alpha   90.00
_cell.angle_beta   90.00
_cell.angle_gamma   90.00
#
_symmetry.space_group_name_H-M   'P 1'
#
loop_
_entity.id
_entity.type
_entity.pdbx_description
1 polymer ?
#
loop_
_entity_poly.entity_id
_entity_poly.type
_entity_poly.pdbx_seq_one_letter_code
_entity_poly.pdbx_strand_id
1 'polypeptide(L)'
;MERVLADAFGQDLTKLAAEEKQRLLSRLLARLAHEIRNPLSSLAIHVQLLEEDMAQASPSLMAKATGRFEIIRSELLRLENLMRQFLSLAAPSFVNLQTIAVAEVVGYVCELLRPEAATRGIELVMNVPEGLPSLAADPAQLKQALINLVINAIQAIERNGRIEVGVSFDPAGGAFFLRVSDNGPGVSGEKRSSIFEPFFTTKSEGSGLGLWIVQQIATAHGGLVTVEDRPGGGAVFTLRLPFAVGPAADPGLHG
;
A
#
# COMPACT_ATOMS: atom_id res chain seq x y z
N MET A 1 -5.94 29.10 36.95
CA MET A 1 -6.09 29.73 35.63
C MET A 1 -5.39 28.91 34.52
N GLU A 2 -4.13 28.49 34.71
CA GLU A 2 -3.39 27.68 33.70
C GLU A 2 -4.02 26.31 33.36
N ARG A 3 -4.58 25.59 34.34
CA ARG A 3 -5.25 24.31 34.07
C ARG A 3 -6.53 24.45 33.23
N VAL A 4 -7.29 25.51 33.39
CA VAL A 4 -8.52 25.78 32.62
C VAL A 4 -8.19 26.16 31.16
N LEU A 5 -7.07 26.87 30.96
CA LEU A 5 -6.56 27.19 29.62
C LEU A 5 -6.02 25.93 28.91
N ALA A 6 -5.28 25.07 29.60
CA ALA A 6 -4.75 23.82 29.04
C ALA A 6 -5.89 22.84 28.64
N ASP A 7 -6.96 22.74 29.42
CA ASP A 7 -8.14 21.92 29.08
C ASP A 7 -8.93 22.53 27.91
N ALA A 8 -9.08 23.85 27.83
CA ALA A 8 -9.74 24.51 26.72
C ALA A 8 -8.97 24.35 25.40
N PHE A 9 -7.64 24.53 25.42
CA PHE A 9 -6.77 24.29 24.26
C PHE A 9 -6.78 22.82 23.85
N GLY A 10 -6.79 21.88 24.80
CA GLY A 10 -6.87 20.43 24.51
C GLY A 10 -8.20 20.03 23.86
N GLN A 11 -9.31 20.62 24.29
CA GLN A 11 -10.64 20.39 23.68
C GLN A 11 -10.77 21.00 22.29
N ASP A 12 -10.20 22.17 22.04
CA ASP A 12 -10.19 22.80 20.72
C ASP A 12 -9.33 22.03 19.72
N LEU A 13 -8.16 21.52 20.13
CA LEU A 13 -7.31 20.69 19.29
C LEU A 13 -7.97 19.34 18.94
N THR A 14 -8.67 18.72 19.89
CA THR A 14 -9.40 17.47 19.64
C THR A 14 -10.61 17.69 18.72
N LYS A 15 -11.32 18.80 18.83
CA LYS A 15 -12.40 19.18 17.91
C LYS A 15 -11.90 19.45 16.51
N LEU A 16 -10.82 20.24 16.35
CA LEU A 16 -10.19 20.50 15.06
C LEU A 16 -9.73 19.22 14.38
N ALA A 17 -9.09 18.31 15.12
CA ALA A 17 -8.68 17.01 14.58
C ALA A 17 -9.86 16.15 14.17
N ALA A 18 -10.98 16.18 14.93
CA ALA A 18 -12.20 15.45 14.58
C ALA A 18 -12.88 16.03 13.32
N GLU A 19 -12.94 17.35 13.19
CA GLU A 19 -13.51 18.02 12.02
C GLU A 19 -12.67 17.76 10.76
N GLU A 20 -11.35 17.79 10.87
CA GLU A 20 -10.43 17.47 9.77
C GLU A 20 -10.58 16.01 9.34
N LYS A 21 -10.65 15.09 10.30
CA LYS A 21 -10.91 13.67 10.04
C LYS A 21 -12.27 13.47 9.36
N GLN A 22 -13.31 14.18 9.78
CA GLN A 22 -14.65 14.09 9.18
C GLN A 22 -14.68 14.67 7.76
N ARG A 23 -13.99 15.79 7.50
CA ARG A 23 -13.84 16.36 6.15
C ARG A 23 -13.08 15.41 5.23
N LEU A 24 -12.00 14.80 5.72
CA LEU A 24 -11.25 13.79 4.99
C LEU A 24 -12.13 12.59 4.65
N LEU A 25 -12.84 12.02 5.64
CA LEU A 25 -13.78 10.91 5.45
C LEU A 25 -14.86 11.24 4.41
N SER A 26 -15.43 12.43 4.44
CA SER A 26 -16.45 12.86 3.47
C SER A 26 -15.89 12.93 2.04
N ARG A 27 -14.67 13.44 1.86
CA ARG A 27 -13.99 13.44 0.55
C ARG A 27 -13.66 12.02 0.09
N LEU A 28 -13.21 11.16 1.00
CA LEU A 28 -12.94 9.75 0.75
C LEU A 28 -14.19 9.03 0.27
N LEU A 29 -15.32 9.20 0.98
CA LEU A 29 -16.61 8.58 0.63
C LEU A 29 -17.12 9.05 -0.74
N ALA A 30 -17.06 10.35 -1.02
CA ALA A 30 -17.51 10.89 -2.30
C ALA A 30 -16.71 10.33 -3.48
N ARG A 31 -15.38 10.25 -3.34
CA ARG A 31 -14.52 9.71 -4.39
C ARG A 31 -14.66 8.19 -4.53
N LEU A 32 -14.76 7.46 -3.41
CA LEU A 32 -15.05 6.02 -3.43
C LEU A 32 -16.35 5.73 -4.17
N ALA A 33 -17.42 6.50 -3.91
CA ALA A 33 -18.69 6.35 -4.61
C ALA A 33 -18.53 6.51 -6.14
N HIS A 34 -17.69 7.44 -6.59
CA HIS A 34 -17.35 7.59 -8.01
C HIS A 34 -16.52 6.43 -8.55
N GLU A 35 -15.50 5.99 -7.81
CA GLU A 35 -14.61 4.90 -8.23
C GLU A 35 -15.30 3.53 -8.19
N ILE A 36 -16.31 3.32 -7.33
CA ILE A 36 -17.18 2.13 -7.35
C ILE A 36 -18.19 2.20 -8.50
N ARG A 37 -18.75 3.37 -8.80
CA ARG A 37 -19.73 3.52 -9.88
C ARG A 37 -19.14 3.15 -11.25
N ASN A 38 -17.86 3.48 -11.49
CA ASN A 38 -17.20 3.20 -12.77
C ASN A 38 -17.17 1.70 -13.11
N PRO A 39 -16.59 0.80 -12.28
CA PRO A 39 -16.61 -0.63 -12.56
C PRO A 39 -18.02 -1.23 -12.53
N LEU A 40 -18.94 -0.71 -11.69
CA LEU A 40 -20.33 -1.13 -11.75
C LEU A 40 -21.00 -0.81 -13.08
N SER A 41 -20.72 0.36 -13.65
CA SER A 41 -21.23 0.73 -14.98
C SER A 41 -20.64 -0.14 -16.08
N SER A 42 -19.33 -0.44 -16.01
CA SER A 42 -18.65 -1.37 -16.93
C SER A 42 -19.26 -2.77 -16.84
N LEU A 43 -19.45 -3.27 -15.61
CA LEU A 43 -20.10 -4.58 -15.37
C LEU A 43 -21.50 -4.63 -15.96
N ALA A 44 -22.32 -3.61 -15.74
CA ALA A 44 -23.68 -3.55 -16.28
C ALA A 44 -23.70 -3.60 -17.82
N ILE A 45 -22.81 -2.85 -18.47
CA ILE A 45 -22.67 -2.87 -19.93
C ILE A 45 -22.25 -4.26 -20.43
N HIS A 46 -21.26 -4.90 -19.81
CA HIS A 46 -20.79 -6.21 -20.24
C HIS A 46 -21.80 -7.32 -19.99
N VAL A 47 -22.60 -7.25 -18.92
CA VAL A 47 -23.72 -8.17 -18.68
C VAL A 47 -24.78 -8.00 -19.76
N GLN A 48 -25.20 -6.76 -20.08
CA GLN A 48 -26.18 -6.50 -21.13
C GLN A 48 -25.69 -7.01 -22.49
N LEU A 49 -24.43 -6.76 -22.85
CA LEU A 49 -23.85 -7.25 -24.09
C LEU A 49 -23.74 -8.79 -24.12
N LEU A 50 -23.57 -9.45 -22.97
CA LEU A 50 -23.64 -10.92 -22.87
C LEU A 50 -25.06 -11.43 -23.13
N GLU A 51 -26.08 -10.77 -22.56
CA GLU A 51 -27.49 -11.11 -22.81
C GLU A 51 -27.84 -10.99 -24.31
N GLU A 52 -27.37 -9.91 -24.96
CA GLU A 52 -27.58 -9.71 -26.40
C GLU A 52 -26.86 -10.78 -27.25
N ASP A 53 -25.62 -11.15 -26.90
CA ASP A 53 -24.87 -12.20 -27.60
C ASP A 53 -25.52 -13.58 -27.39
N MET A 54 -26.03 -13.88 -26.20
CA MET A 54 -26.72 -15.14 -25.93
C MET A 54 -28.04 -15.25 -26.70
N ALA A 55 -28.70 -14.14 -27.00
CA ALA A 55 -29.93 -14.13 -27.79
C ALA A 55 -29.71 -14.45 -29.29
N GLN A 56 -28.48 -14.29 -29.80
CA GLN A 56 -28.16 -14.46 -31.23
C GLN A 56 -27.62 -15.83 -31.62
N ALA A 57 -27.50 -16.81 -30.73
CA ALA A 57 -27.13 -18.23 -30.89
C ALA A 57 -26.26 -18.56 -32.12
N SER A 58 -24.96 -18.18 -32.09
CA SER A 58 -24.00 -18.55 -33.14
C SER A 58 -22.70 -19.14 -32.57
N PRO A 59 -21.94 -20.01 -33.30
CA PRO A 59 -20.70 -20.62 -32.81
C PRO A 59 -19.57 -19.67 -32.46
N SER A 60 -19.58 -18.43 -32.98
CA SER A 60 -18.61 -17.40 -32.61
C SER A 60 -18.87 -16.77 -31.23
N LEU A 61 -19.99 -17.10 -30.62
CA LEU A 61 -20.49 -16.58 -29.35
C LEU A 61 -19.58 -16.94 -28.17
N MET A 62 -19.03 -18.14 -28.17
CA MET A 62 -18.22 -18.63 -27.05
C MET A 62 -16.95 -17.80 -26.84
N ALA A 63 -16.26 -17.40 -27.91
CA ALA A 63 -15.05 -16.58 -27.80
C ALA A 63 -15.35 -15.14 -27.34
N LYS A 64 -16.47 -14.55 -27.81
CA LYS A 64 -16.91 -13.22 -27.37
C LYS A 64 -17.37 -13.23 -25.90
N ALA A 65 -18.12 -14.25 -25.50
CA ALA A 65 -18.57 -14.42 -24.13
C ALA A 65 -17.39 -14.58 -23.16
N THR A 66 -16.37 -15.36 -23.51
CA THR A 66 -15.16 -15.54 -22.69
C THR A 66 -14.46 -14.20 -22.44
N GLY A 67 -14.25 -13.39 -23.48
CA GLY A 67 -13.61 -12.07 -23.31
C GLY A 67 -14.41 -11.13 -22.40
N ARG A 68 -15.76 -11.17 -22.45
CA ARG A 68 -16.62 -10.37 -21.58
C ARG A 68 -16.60 -10.85 -20.13
N PHE A 69 -16.55 -12.16 -19.90
CA PHE A 69 -16.37 -12.73 -18.57
C PHE A 69 -15.04 -12.33 -17.95
N GLU A 70 -13.97 -12.26 -18.72
CA GLU A 70 -12.66 -11.76 -18.23
C GLU A 70 -12.73 -10.31 -17.78
N ILE A 71 -13.42 -9.44 -18.54
CA ILE A 71 -13.62 -8.04 -18.16
C ILE A 71 -14.45 -7.95 -16.88
N ILE A 72 -15.55 -8.67 -16.78
CA ILE A 72 -16.39 -8.71 -15.58
C ILE A 72 -15.57 -9.15 -14.37
N ARG A 73 -14.76 -10.20 -14.52
CA ARG A 73 -13.89 -10.71 -13.46
C ARG A 73 -12.84 -9.69 -13.04
N SER A 74 -12.23 -8.97 -13.98
CA SER A 74 -11.25 -7.94 -13.68
C SER A 74 -11.86 -6.75 -12.93
N GLU A 75 -13.07 -6.33 -13.31
CA GLU A 75 -13.78 -5.24 -12.62
C GLU A 75 -14.25 -5.65 -11.22
N LEU A 76 -14.66 -6.91 -11.02
CA LEU A 76 -14.95 -7.42 -9.68
C LEU A 76 -13.73 -7.42 -8.77
N LEU A 77 -12.58 -7.85 -9.27
CA LEU A 77 -11.32 -7.81 -8.53
C LEU A 77 -10.90 -6.37 -8.20
N ARG A 78 -11.13 -5.44 -9.13
CA ARG A 78 -10.89 -4.02 -8.91
C ARG A 78 -11.77 -3.45 -7.79
N LEU A 79 -13.08 -3.79 -7.80
CA LEU A 79 -14.02 -3.41 -6.74
C LEU A 79 -13.61 -3.98 -5.38
N GLU A 80 -13.22 -5.24 -5.34
CA GLU A 80 -12.76 -5.88 -4.10
C GLU A 80 -11.52 -5.18 -3.54
N ASN A 81 -10.57 -4.80 -4.38
CA ASN A 81 -9.39 -4.06 -3.98
C ASN A 81 -9.73 -2.65 -3.47
N LEU A 82 -10.64 -1.94 -4.12
CA LEU A 82 -11.14 -0.64 -3.66
C LEU A 82 -11.82 -0.75 -2.30
N MET A 83 -12.66 -1.77 -2.10
CA MET A 83 -13.30 -2.02 -0.80
C MET A 83 -12.30 -2.34 0.30
N ARG A 84 -11.29 -3.18 0.03
CA ARG A 84 -10.23 -3.48 1.01
C ARG A 84 -9.45 -2.22 1.39
N GLN A 85 -9.09 -1.39 0.41
CA GLN A 85 -8.42 -0.11 0.66
C GLN A 85 -9.31 0.80 1.52
N PHE A 86 -10.60 0.88 1.24
CA PHE A 86 -11.52 1.69 2.04
C PHE A 86 -11.69 1.16 3.47
N LEU A 87 -11.85 -0.14 3.65
CA LEU A 87 -11.98 -0.74 4.98
C LEU A 87 -10.70 -0.53 5.81
N SER A 88 -9.53 -0.50 5.18
CA SER A 88 -8.28 -0.14 5.87
C SER A 88 -8.23 1.31 6.33
N LEU A 89 -8.99 2.22 5.68
CA LEU A 89 -9.13 3.62 6.09
C LEU A 89 -10.10 3.80 7.27
N ALA A 90 -11.15 2.97 7.29
CA ALA A 90 -12.22 3.05 8.29
C ALA A 90 -11.90 2.26 9.57
N ALA A 91 -11.00 1.28 9.48
CA ALA A 91 -10.57 0.51 10.64
C ALA A 91 -9.76 1.41 11.60
N PRO A 92 -10.06 1.39 12.89
CA PRO A 92 -9.15 1.97 13.86
C PRO A 92 -7.78 1.29 13.69
N SER A 93 -6.72 2.08 13.68
CA SER A 93 -5.34 1.62 13.49
C SER A 93 -4.85 0.83 14.71
N PHE A 94 -5.56 -0.25 15.08
CA PHE A 94 -5.05 -1.18 16.07
C PHE A 94 -3.94 -2.00 15.40
N VAL A 95 -2.71 -1.68 15.77
CA VAL A 95 -1.54 -2.43 15.33
C VAL A 95 -1.44 -3.67 16.19
N ASN A 96 -1.57 -4.84 15.60
CA ASN A 96 -1.33 -6.11 16.27
C ASN A 96 0.16 -6.43 16.24
N LEU A 97 0.91 -5.81 17.16
CA LEU A 97 2.35 -6.00 17.25
C LEU A 97 2.70 -7.44 17.59
N GLN A 98 3.50 -8.05 16.74
CA GLN A 98 4.07 -9.39 16.89
C GLN A 98 5.58 -9.31 16.71
N THR A 99 6.32 -10.20 17.32
CA THR A 99 7.75 -10.36 17.07
C THR A 99 7.91 -11.12 15.76
N ILE A 100 8.42 -10.46 14.72
CA ILE A 100 8.52 -11.01 13.37
C ILE A 100 9.96 -10.99 12.85
N ALA A 101 10.28 -11.96 12.00
CA ALA A 101 11.46 -11.92 11.14
C ALA A 101 11.13 -11.10 9.88
N VAL A 102 11.74 -9.93 9.74
CA VAL A 102 11.46 -9.02 8.60
C VAL A 102 11.78 -9.70 7.26
N ALA A 103 12.78 -10.59 7.23
CA ALA A 103 13.14 -11.38 6.06
C ALA A 103 11.98 -12.22 5.50
N GLU A 104 11.15 -12.81 6.38
CA GLU A 104 9.98 -13.60 5.97
C GLU A 104 8.91 -12.73 5.30
N VAL A 105 8.69 -11.53 5.84
CA VAL A 105 7.71 -10.58 5.28
C VAL A 105 8.16 -10.11 3.89
N VAL A 106 9.43 -9.75 3.74
CA VAL A 106 10.00 -9.33 2.44
C VAL A 106 9.99 -10.49 1.44
N GLY A 107 10.41 -11.70 1.88
CA GLY A 107 10.40 -12.91 1.04
C GLY A 107 9.00 -13.20 0.50
N TYR A 108 7.99 -13.20 1.38
CA TYR A 108 6.59 -13.39 0.97
C TYR A 108 6.14 -12.39 -0.11
N VAL A 109 6.45 -11.09 0.08
CA VAL A 109 6.04 -10.05 -0.88
C VAL A 109 6.75 -10.21 -2.21
N CYS A 110 8.05 -10.52 -2.20
CA CYS A 110 8.81 -10.75 -3.41
C CYS A 110 8.31 -11.99 -4.18
N GLU A 111 8.01 -13.09 -3.50
CA GLU A 111 7.44 -14.28 -4.13
C GLU A 111 6.07 -14.01 -4.74
N LEU A 112 5.20 -13.30 -4.01
CA LEU A 112 3.86 -12.96 -4.45
C LEU A 112 3.87 -12.12 -5.74
N LEU A 113 4.78 -11.13 -5.84
CA LEU A 113 4.78 -10.16 -6.94
C LEU A 113 5.76 -10.48 -8.06
N ARG A 114 6.60 -11.50 -7.91
CA ARG A 114 7.55 -11.95 -8.94
C ARG A 114 6.89 -12.30 -10.28
N PRO A 115 5.75 -13.03 -10.32
CA PRO A 115 5.08 -13.33 -11.59
C PRO A 115 4.62 -12.05 -12.32
N GLU A 116 4.05 -11.08 -11.59
CA GLU A 116 3.60 -9.82 -12.18
C GLU A 116 4.77 -8.98 -12.71
N ALA A 117 5.86 -8.87 -11.95
CA ALA A 117 7.08 -8.21 -12.40
C ALA A 117 7.64 -8.87 -13.67
N ALA A 118 7.68 -10.22 -13.70
CA ALA A 118 8.20 -10.99 -14.83
C ALA A 118 7.41 -10.76 -16.12
N THR A 119 6.07 -10.60 -16.08
CA THR A 119 5.25 -10.30 -17.28
C THR A 119 5.64 -8.99 -17.97
N ARG A 120 6.26 -8.07 -17.23
CA ARG A 120 6.77 -6.78 -17.74
C ARG A 120 8.27 -6.79 -17.99
N GLY A 121 8.94 -7.94 -17.84
CA GLY A 121 10.39 -8.05 -17.95
C GLY A 121 11.14 -7.33 -16.82
N ILE A 122 10.53 -7.18 -15.65
CA ILE A 122 11.12 -6.51 -14.49
C ILE A 122 11.79 -7.55 -13.59
N GLU A 123 13.07 -7.34 -13.30
CA GLU A 123 13.82 -8.12 -12.32
C GLU A 123 13.47 -7.65 -10.89
N LEU A 124 12.87 -8.53 -10.08
CA LEU A 124 12.58 -8.26 -8.67
C LEU A 124 13.60 -8.96 -7.78
N VAL A 125 14.45 -8.17 -7.13
CA VAL A 125 15.58 -8.63 -6.31
C VAL A 125 15.31 -8.37 -4.84
N MET A 126 15.62 -9.36 -4.00
CA MET A 126 15.58 -9.22 -2.54
C MET A 126 17.01 -9.07 -2.01
N ASN A 127 17.23 -8.04 -1.18
CA ASN A 127 18.53 -7.76 -0.54
C ASN A 127 18.32 -7.61 0.97
N VAL A 128 18.32 -8.72 1.69
CA VAL A 128 18.09 -8.77 3.13
C VAL A 128 19.30 -9.44 3.78
N PRO A 129 20.05 -8.75 4.65
CA PRO A 129 21.18 -9.33 5.39
C PRO A 129 20.73 -10.46 6.30
N GLU A 130 21.62 -11.43 6.51
CA GLU A 130 21.44 -12.44 7.55
C GLU A 130 21.65 -11.85 8.95
N GLY A 131 21.05 -12.48 9.96
CA GLY A 131 21.27 -12.10 11.36
C GLY A 131 20.59 -10.80 11.80
N LEU A 132 19.61 -10.30 11.07
CA LEU A 132 18.79 -9.17 11.53
C LEU A 132 18.04 -9.53 12.80
N PRO A 133 17.91 -8.60 13.77
CA PRO A 133 17.07 -8.82 14.94
C PRO A 133 15.59 -8.91 14.53
N SER A 134 14.77 -9.50 15.39
CA SER A 134 13.32 -9.52 15.19
C SER A 134 12.73 -8.13 15.40
N LEU A 135 11.73 -7.77 14.60
CA LEU A 135 11.02 -6.51 14.68
C LEU A 135 9.64 -6.71 15.35
N ALA A 136 9.26 -5.81 16.26
CA ALA A 136 7.89 -5.73 16.75
C ALA A 136 7.05 -4.94 15.75
N ALA A 137 6.21 -5.63 14.95
CA ALA A 137 5.35 -5.03 13.95
C ALA A 137 4.10 -5.87 13.69
N ASP A 138 3.10 -5.29 13.05
CA ASP A 138 1.96 -6.02 12.51
C ASP A 138 2.33 -6.62 11.14
N PRO A 139 2.45 -7.96 11.04
CA PRO A 139 2.91 -8.59 9.80
C PRO A 139 1.96 -8.38 8.61
N ALA A 140 0.65 -8.25 8.86
CA ALA A 140 -0.32 -8.03 7.81
C ALA A 140 -0.21 -6.61 7.25
N GLN A 141 -0.11 -5.60 8.13
CA GLN A 141 0.07 -4.22 7.73
C GLN A 141 1.43 -4.00 7.03
N LEU A 142 2.49 -4.62 7.54
CA LEU A 142 3.82 -4.49 6.92
C LEU A 142 3.87 -5.12 5.52
N LYS A 143 3.26 -6.30 5.32
CA LYS A 143 3.07 -6.90 3.99
C LYS A 143 2.30 -5.94 3.08
N GLN A 144 1.20 -5.36 3.57
CA GLN A 144 0.39 -4.41 2.80
C GLN A 144 1.20 -3.18 2.37
N ALA A 145 2.03 -2.61 3.25
CA ALA A 145 2.88 -1.47 2.92
C ALA A 145 3.89 -1.82 1.82
N LEU A 146 4.59 -2.95 1.96
CA LEU A 146 5.56 -3.41 0.97
C LEU A 146 4.91 -3.77 -0.36
N ILE A 147 3.74 -4.43 -0.37
CA ILE A 147 2.96 -4.71 -1.59
C ILE A 147 2.64 -3.41 -2.33
N ASN A 148 2.14 -2.38 -1.61
CA ASN A 148 1.83 -1.09 -2.21
C ASN A 148 3.07 -0.42 -2.83
N LEU A 149 4.22 -0.46 -2.15
CA LEU A 149 5.46 0.10 -2.66
C LEU A 149 5.97 -0.66 -3.90
N VAL A 150 5.97 -2.00 -3.87
CA VAL A 150 6.45 -2.82 -5.00
C VAL A 150 5.52 -2.71 -6.20
N ILE A 151 4.19 -2.73 -6.00
CA ILE A 151 3.21 -2.49 -7.08
C ILE A 151 3.41 -1.09 -7.68
N ASN A 152 3.65 -0.07 -6.84
CA ASN A 152 3.91 1.27 -7.33
C ASN A 152 5.19 1.32 -8.21
N ALA A 153 6.25 0.62 -7.83
CA ALA A 153 7.47 0.48 -8.60
C ALA A 153 7.24 -0.29 -9.93
N ILE A 154 6.52 -1.43 -9.90
CA ILE A 154 6.16 -2.19 -11.11
C ILE A 154 5.37 -1.31 -12.10
N GLN A 155 4.45 -0.50 -11.60
CA GLN A 155 3.63 0.39 -12.42
C GLN A 155 4.41 1.63 -12.93
N ALA A 156 5.48 2.04 -12.25
CA ALA A 156 6.31 3.16 -12.67
C ALA A 156 7.28 2.78 -13.81
N ILE A 157 7.66 1.52 -13.89
CA ILE A 157 8.54 0.98 -14.92
C ILE A 157 7.70 0.54 -16.12
N GLU A 158 7.99 1.06 -17.31
CA GLU A 158 7.27 0.64 -18.51
C GLU A 158 7.60 -0.79 -18.92
N ARG A 159 8.87 -1.11 -19.06
CA ARG A 159 9.41 -2.45 -19.41
C ARG A 159 10.88 -2.60 -19.04
N ASN A 160 11.32 -3.85 -18.85
CA ASN A 160 12.73 -4.22 -18.71
C ASN A 160 13.45 -3.44 -17.60
N GLY A 161 12.89 -3.46 -16.41
CA GLY A 161 13.43 -2.73 -15.28
C GLY A 161 13.99 -3.61 -14.17
N ARG A 162 14.37 -2.95 -13.09
CA ARG A 162 14.87 -3.59 -11.88
C ARG A 162 14.25 -2.94 -10.64
N ILE A 163 13.71 -3.78 -9.79
CA ILE A 163 13.22 -3.39 -8.48
C ILE A 163 14.03 -4.15 -7.43
N GLU A 164 14.55 -3.45 -6.44
CA GLU A 164 15.25 -4.04 -5.30
C GLU A 164 14.50 -3.75 -4.01
N VAL A 165 14.16 -4.81 -3.27
CA VAL A 165 13.56 -4.72 -1.94
C VAL A 165 14.65 -5.06 -0.93
N GLY A 166 15.11 -4.06 -0.20
CA GLY A 166 16.21 -4.18 0.75
C GLY A 166 15.78 -3.90 2.19
N VAL A 167 16.51 -4.50 3.13
CA VAL A 167 16.38 -4.23 4.56
C VAL A 167 17.73 -3.87 5.14
N SER A 168 17.77 -2.88 6.01
CA SER A 168 18.92 -2.61 6.86
C SER A 168 18.46 -2.26 8.27
N PHE A 169 19.33 -2.52 9.24
CA PHE A 169 19.12 -2.20 10.64
C PHE A 169 20.23 -1.27 11.12
N ASP A 170 19.84 -0.20 11.79
CA ASP A 170 20.78 0.70 12.46
C ASP A 170 20.66 0.51 13.98
N PRO A 171 21.61 -0.19 14.61
CA PRO A 171 21.60 -0.41 16.05
C PRO A 171 21.75 0.89 16.86
N ALA A 172 22.51 1.86 16.35
CA ALA A 172 22.76 3.12 17.04
C ALA A 172 21.54 4.04 17.00
N GLY A 173 20.85 4.09 15.87
CA GLY A 173 19.59 4.85 15.71
C GLY A 173 18.35 4.07 16.11
N GLY A 174 18.47 2.80 16.53
CA GLY A 174 17.37 1.96 16.96
C GLY A 174 16.26 1.87 15.91
N ALA A 175 16.59 1.61 14.64
CA ALA A 175 15.60 1.60 13.57
C ALA A 175 15.88 0.57 12.47
N PHE A 176 14.79 0.01 11.93
CA PHE A 176 14.80 -0.71 10.67
C PHE A 176 14.49 0.21 9.51
N PHE A 177 15.13 -0.05 8.38
CA PHE A 177 14.88 0.61 7.11
C PHE A 177 14.53 -0.43 6.06
N LEU A 178 13.28 -0.44 5.62
CA LEU A 178 12.82 -1.26 4.50
C LEU A 178 12.77 -0.36 3.27
N ARG A 179 13.53 -0.71 2.23
CA ARG A 179 13.69 0.10 1.02
C ARG A 179 13.15 -0.63 -0.18
N VAL A 180 12.36 0.07 -0.98
CA VAL A 180 11.97 -0.37 -2.33
C VAL A 180 12.58 0.62 -3.30
N SER A 181 13.54 0.14 -4.10
CA SER A 181 14.28 0.93 -5.09
C SER A 181 13.91 0.47 -6.48
N ASP A 182 13.53 1.39 -7.36
CA ASP A 182 13.24 1.12 -8.76
C ASP A 182 14.14 1.93 -9.69
N ASN A 183 14.23 1.52 -10.95
CA ASN A 183 14.93 2.26 -12.01
C ASN A 183 13.95 2.91 -13.01
N GLY A 184 12.78 3.26 -12.55
CA GLY A 184 11.76 3.99 -13.32
C GLY A 184 12.08 5.48 -13.50
N PRO A 185 11.09 6.30 -13.83
CA PRO A 185 11.28 7.74 -14.07
C PRO A 185 11.57 8.56 -12.82
N GLY A 186 11.44 7.97 -11.61
CA GLY A 186 11.58 8.68 -10.35
C GLY A 186 10.39 9.58 -9.99
N VAL A 187 10.59 10.42 -8.96
CA VAL A 187 9.57 11.35 -8.46
C VAL A 187 10.11 12.77 -8.48
N SER A 188 9.48 13.67 -9.25
CA SER A 188 9.90 15.07 -9.31
C SER A 188 9.84 15.73 -7.91
N GLY A 189 10.81 16.59 -7.60
CA GLY A 189 10.92 17.24 -6.29
C GLY A 189 9.65 17.95 -5.83
N GLU A 190 8.95 18.61 -6.77
CA GLU A 190 7.69 19.31 -6.49
C GLU A 190 6.53 18.40 -6.04
N LYS A 191 6.57 17.13 -6.44
CA LYS A 191 5.52 16.15 -6.13
C LYS A 191 5.80 15.32 -4.87
N ARG A 192 7.03 15.37 -4.32
CA ARG A 192 7.43 14.50 -3.19
C ARG A 192 6.61 14.68 -1.94
N SER A 193 6.16 15.90 -1.65
CA SER A 193 5.25 16.16 -0.52
C SER A 193 3.84 15.64 -0.78
N SER A 194 3.36 15.74 -2.02
CA SER A 194 1.97 15.43 -2.37
C SER A 194 1.72 13.98 -2.71
N ILE A 195 2.77 13.17 -3.04
CA ILE A 195 2.56 11.75 -3.40
C ILE A 195 1.98 10.90 -2.27
N PHE A 196 2.11 11.36 -1.02
CA PHE A 196 1.54 10.70 0.16
C PHE A 196 0.15 11.24 0.53
N GLU A 197 -0.34 12.27 -0.16
CA GLU A 197 -1.70 12.75 0.03
C GLU A 197 -2.71 11.73 -0.52
N PRO A 198 -3.85 11.55 0.15
CA PRO A 198 -4.86 10.62 -0.34
C PRO A 198 -5.38 11.07 -1.71
N PHE A 199 -5.53 10.10 -2.63
CA PHE A 199 -5.97 10.29 -4.02
C PHE A 199 -5.00 11.03 -4.95
N PHE A 200 -3.81 11.35 -4.49
CA PHE A 200 -2.80 11.87 -5.40
C PHE A 200 -2.33 10.76 -6.34
N THR A 201 -2.54 10.94 -7.62
CA THR A 201 -2.10 10.01 -8.67
C THR A 201 -1.79 10.75 -9.95
N THR A 202 -0.77 10.30 -10.65
CA THR A 202 -0.44 10.71 -12.02
C THR A 202 -0.86 9.67 -13.05
N LYS A 203 -1.44 8.54 -12.59
CA LYS A 203 -1.83 7.39 -13.41
C LYS A 203 -3.34 7.43 -13.65
N SER A 204 -3.77 7.14 -14.87
CA SER A 204 -5.19 7.11 -15.26
C SER A 204 -6.02 6.07 -14.50
N GLU A 205 -5.39 4.96 -14.12
CA GLU A 205 -6.05 3.84 -13.42
C GLU A 205 -5.65 3.72 -11.93
N GLY A 206 -4.89 4.69 -11.42
CA GLY A 206 -4.43 4.69 -10.03
C GLY A 206 -5.45 5.26 -9.06
N SER A 207 -5.78 4.56 -7.98
CA SER A 207 -6.65 5.08 -6.91
C SER A 207 -6.02 6.25 -6.14
N GLY A 208 -4.69 6.40 -6.19
CA GLY A 208 -3.94 7.38 -5.40
C GLY A 208 -3.95 7.12 -3.89
N LEU A 209 -4.35 5.92 -3.45
CA LEU A 209 -4.41 5.55 -2.03
C LEU A 209 -3.20 4.73 -1.57
N GLY A 210 -2.47 4.09 -2.48
CA GLY A 210 -1.41 3.14 -2.11
C GLY A 210 -0.31 3.75 -1.24
N LEU A 211 0.25 4.89 -1.64
CA LEU A 211 1.30 5.57 -0.87
C LEU A 211 0.78 6.20 0.42
N TRP A 212 -0.45 6.71 0.41
CA TRP A 212 -1.10 7.19 1.62
C TRP A 212 -1.28 6.05 2.65
N ILE A 213 -1.71 4.85 2.23
CA ILE A 213 -1.80 3.66 3.09
C ILE A 213 -0.42 3.32 3.68
N VAL A 214 0.65 3.38 2.89
CA VAL A 214 2.02 3.17 3.38
C VAL A 214 2.35 4.16 4.49
N GLN A 215 2.00 5.44 4.31
CA GLN A 215 2.23 6.48 5.32
C GLN A 215 1.42 6.22 6.60
N GLN A 216 0.15 5.81 6.49
CA GLN A 216 -0.68 5.48 7.66
C GLN A 216 -0.09 4.28 8.43
N ILE A 217 0.35 3.23 7.72
CA ILE A 217 0.99 2.07 8.33
C ILE A 217 2.30 2.47 9.03
N ALA A 218 3.14 3.27 8.37
CA ALA A 218 4.37 3.79 8.97
C ALA A 218 4.08 4.53 10.27
N THR A 219 3.15 5.48 10.24
CA THR A 219 2.74 6.28 11.40
C THR A 219 2.17 5.43 12.53
N ALA A 220 1.32 4.44 12.21
CA ALA A 220 0.74 3.52 13.19
C ALA A 220 1.80 2.68 13.91
N HIS A 221 2.93 2.41 13.26
CA HIS A 221 4.09 1.74 13.85
C HIS A 221 5.11 2.71 14.50
N GLY A 222 4.77 4.00 14.64
CA GLY A 222 5.69 5.02 15.18
C GLY A 222 6.87 5.35 14.25
N GLY A 223 6.75 5.00 12.98
CA GLY A 223 7.75 5.21 11.94
C GLY A 223 7.37 6.33 10.96
N LEU A 224 8.08 6.37 9.86
CA LEU A 224 7.84 7.30 8.76
C LEU A 224 8.21 6.66 7.41
N VAL A 225 7.67 7.20 6.33
CA VAL A 225 8.04 6.85 4.95
C VAL A 225 8.61 8.08 4.24
N THR A 226 9.68 7.86 3.48
CA THR A 226 10.33 8.91 2.66
C THR A 226 10.52 8.43 1.23
N VAL A 227 10.75 9.38 0.33
CA VAL A 227 11.14 9.12 -1.06
C VAL A 227 12.35 9.95 -1.44
N GLU A 228 13.30 9.33 -2.10
CA GLU A 228 14.53 9.95 -2.59
C GLU A 228 14.80 9.52 -4.03
N ASP A 229 15.67 10.27 -4.74
CA ASP A 229 16.15 9.84 -6.04
C ASP A 229 17.12 8.68 -5.90
N ARG A 230 16.97 7.70 -6.77
CA ARG A 230 17.96 6.64 -6.90
C ARG A 230 19.16 7.14 -7.71
N PRO A 231 20.40 6.93 -7.25
CA PRO A 231 21.58 7.17 -8.09
C PRO A 231 21.50 6.40 -9.41
N GLY A 232 21.59 7.10 -10.53
CA GLY A 232 21.45 6.52 -11.86
C GLY A 232 20.02 6.48 -12.41
N GLY A 233 19.06 7.09 -11.72
CA GLY A 233 17.66 7.22 -12.13
C GLY A 233 16.72 6.27 -11.39
N GLY A 234 15.47 6.71 -11.20
CA GLY A 234 14.44 6.02 -10.45
C GLY A 234 14.17 6.61 -9.08
N ALA A 235 13.43 5.89 -8.25
CA ALA A 235 13.08 6.29 -6.90
C ALA A 235 13.52 5.26 -5.86
N VAL A 236 13.75 5.72 -4.63
CA VAL A 236 13.94 4.89 -3.44
C VAL A 236 12.89 5.30 -2.42
N PHE A 237 11.94 4.43 -2.15
CA PHE A 237 11.01 4.58 -1.04
C PHE A 237 11.59 3.88 0.18
N THR A 238 11.68 4.60 1.30
CA THR A 238 12.22 4.07 2.55
C THR A 238 11.16 4.13 3.64
N LEU A 239 10.80 2.97 4.18
CA LEU A 239 9.98 2.83 5.37
C LEU A 239 10.91 2.65 6.56
N ARG A 240 10.96 3.66 7.45
CA ARG A 240 11.70 3.62 8.70
C ARG A 240 10.78 3.21 9.83
N LEU A 241 11.11 2.14 10.54
CA LEU A 241 10.36 1.65 11.69
C LEU A 241 11.25 1.65 12.94
N PRO A 242 10.75 2.13 14.09
CA PRO A 242 11.52 2.09 15.32
C PRO A 242 11.75 0.64 15.76
N PHE A 243 12.95 0.37 16.23
CA PHE A 243 13.27 -0.88 16.90
C PHE A 243 12.96 -0.72 18.39
N ALA A 244 11.74 -1.10 18.79
CA ALA A 244 11.46 -1.25 20.21
C ALA A 244 12.07 -2.58 20.65
N VAL A 245 13.05 -2.53 21.54
CA VAL A 245 13.49 -3.73 22.27
C VAL A 245 12.27 -4.18 23.07
N GLY A 246 11.57 -5.21 22.60
CA GLY A 246 10.53 -5.85 23.41
C GLY A 246 11.11 -6.22 24.79
N PRO A 247 10.31 -6.25 25.86
CA PRO A 247 10.81 -6.70 27.16
C PRO A 247 11.52 -8.04 26.92
N ALA A 248 12.79 -8.09 27.30
CA ALA A 248 13.60 -9.30 27.20
C ALA A 248 12.78 -10.45 27.82
N ALA A 249 12.56 -11.50 27.03
CA ALA A 249 11.98 -12.71 27.57
C ALA A 249 12.82 -13.08 28.82
N ASP A 250 12.20 -13.07 29.98
CA ASP A 250 12.83 -13.40 31.25
C ASP A 250 13.37 -14.85 31.16
N PRO A 251 14.69 -15.09 31.18
CA PRO A 251 15.23 -16.44 31.09
C PRO A 251 15.27 -17.11 32.45
N GLY A 252 14.16 -17.07 33.17
CA GLY A 252 14.21 -17.60 34.52
C GLY A 252 12.86 -17.97 35.09
N LEU A 253 12.42 -19.20 34.82
CA LEU A 253 11.64 -19.99 35.77
C LEU A 253 11.51 -21.44 35.23
N HIS A 254 12.63 -22.14 35.25
CA HIS A 254 12.62 -23.59 35.44
C HIS A 254 13.40 -23.87 36.71
N GLY A 255 12.68 -23.98 37.79
CA GLY A 255 13.07 -24.53 39.06
C GLY A 255 12.04 -25.60 39.43
#